data_6f4092b2b2d01620a31ed18d91e49be6
#
_entry.id   6f4092b2b2d01620a31ed18d91e49be6
#
_cell.length_a   1.000
_cell.length_b   1.000
_cell.length_c   1.000
_cell.angle_alpha   90.00
_cell.angle_beta   90.00
_cell.angle_gamma   90.00
#
_symmetry.space_group_name_H-M   'P 1'
#
loop_
_entity.id
_entity.type
_entity.pdbx_description
1 polymer ?
#
loop_
_entity_poly.entity_id
_entity_poly.type
_entity_poly.pdbx_seq_one_letter_code
_entity_poly.pdbx_strand_id
1 'polypeptide(L)'
;MEQSRPINVLSLFDGMSCGQIAINKLGIKYDNYFASEIDKWAMQITKKNYPNTIHIGDVRDVKGEDLPQIDLLIGGSPCQSFSNAGNGKGFEGKSGIFWEYVRLLKEVNPKYFMLENVRMKKEWQDVITEALGVEPIMINSSLVSSQNRPRFYWTNIPGIGQPEDKGLVTRDVLEKDEDVDPAYQLTTTALAYMDRERNGKSRWNYHKNPLDGKAACVVAGYAKMAGFAVLDYRNSGKPCRRLTPRECERLQTVPDDYTEGVSKTQRYLMIGNGWTVDVITHILSYMKLD
;
A
#
# COMPACT_ATOMS: atom_id res chain seq x y z
N MET A 1 -4.65 -26.56 -21.25
CA MET A 1 -4.20 -25.99 -19.96
C MET A 1 -5.30 -26.32 -18.97
N GLU A 2 -5.03 -27.22 -18.03
CA GLU A 2 -5.96 -27.47 -16.92
C GLU A 2 -6.17 -26.14 -16.17
N GLN A 3 -7.41 -25.75 -15.99
CA GLN A 3 -7.73 -24.58 -15.18
C GLN A 3 -7.44 -24.95 -13.73
N SER A 4 -6.51 -24.24 -13.10
CA SER A 4 -6.29 -24.38 -11.66
C SER A 4 -7.61 -24.18 -10.91
N ARG A 5 -7.82 -24.97 -9.84
CA ARG A 5 -9.02 -24.80 -9.01
C ARG A 5 -9.06 -23.37 -8.42
N PRO A 6 -10.26 -22.83 -8.23
CA PRO A 6 -10.39 -21.58 -7.48
C PRO A 6 -9.84 -21.72 -6.06
N ILE A 7 -9.28 -20.62 -5.52
CA ILE A 7 -8.68 -20.59 -4.19
C ILE A 7 -9.56 -19.83 -3.19
N ASN A 8 -9.39 -20.11 -1.89
CA ASN A 8 -9.92 -19.30 -0.82
C ASN A 8 -8.83 -18.36 -0.30
N VAL A 9 -9.14 -17.07 -0.20
CA VAL A 9 -8.22 -16.04 0.22
C VAL A 9 -8.69 -15.43 1.55
N LEU A 10 -7.76 -15.30 2.51
CA LEU A 10 -7.95 -14.53 3.72
C LEU A 10 -7.04 -13.30 3.68
N SER A 11 -7.62 -12.12 3.67
CA SER A 11 -6.90 -10.85 3.69
C SER A 11 -7.14 -10.15 5.03
N LEU A 12 -6.06 -9.95 5.78
CA LEU A 12 -6.08 -9.28 7.08
C LEU A 12 -5.58 -7.84 6.94
N PHE A 13 -6.26 -6.91 7.60
CA PHE A 13 -6.00 -5.47 7.44
C PHE A 13 -6.15 -5.05 5.97
N ASP A 14 -7.20 -5.52 5.34
CA ASP A 14 -7.43 -5.52 3.88
C ASP A 14 -7.40 -4.11 3.25
N GLY A 15 -7.73 -3.09 4.03
CA GLY A 15 -7.81 -1.72 3.54
C GLY A 15 -8.82 -1.61 2.39
N MET A 16 -8.36 -1.02 1.29
CA MET A 16 -9.16 -0.88 0.07
C MET A 16 -9.03 -2.06 -0.91
N SER A 17 -8.61 -3.23 -0.41
CA SER A 17 -8.54 -4.49 -1.15
C SER A 17 -7.50 -4.53 -2.31
N CYS A 18 -6.31 -3.99 -2.07
CA CYS A 18 -5.21 -4.07 -3.03
C CYS A 18 -4.86 -5.51 -3.41
N GLY A 19 -5.05 -6.47 -2.49
CA GLY A 19 -4.85 -7.90 -2.74
C GLY A 19 -5.79 -8.44 -3.83
N GLN A 20 -7.08 -8.08 -3.80
CA GLN A 20 -8.02 -8.47 -4.84
C GLN A 20 -7.66 -7.91 -6.21
N ILE A 21 -7.20 -6.63 -6.27
CA ILE A 21 -6.74 -6.04 -7.52
C ILE A 21 -5.59 -6.87 -8.09
N ALA A 22 -4.61 -7.24 -7.26
CA ALA A 22 -3.44 -8.02 -7.69
C ALA A 22 -3.83 -9.43 -8.18
N ILE A 23 -4.70 -10.13 -7.45
CA ILE A 23 -5.21 -11.47 -7.80
C ILE A 23 -5.95 -11.42 -9.14
N ASN A 24 -6.83 -10.41 -9.34
CA ASN A 24 -7.56 -10.24 -10.58
C ASN A 24 -6.65 -9.89 -11.76
N LYS A 25 -5.60 -9.09 -11.56
CA LYS A 25 -4.59 -8.80 -12.60
C LYS A 25 -3.88 -10.06 -13.07
N LEU A 26 -3.71 -11.06 -12.21
CA LEU A 26 -3.13 -12.36 -12.55
C LEU A 26 -4.13 -13.35 -13.16
N GLY A 27 -5.41 -13.01 -13.18
CA GLY A 27 -6.47 -13.92 -13.64
C GLY A 27 -6.68 -15.13 -12.71
N ILE A 28 -6.19 -15.07 -11.48
CA ILE A 28 -6.36 -16.14 -10.48
C ILE A 28 -7.84 -16.17 -10.07
N LYS A 29 -8.46 -17.33 -10.18
CA LYS A 29 -9.84 -17.55 -9.74
C LYS A 29 -9.88 -17.82 -8.24
N TYR A 30 -10.86 -17.27 -7.55
CA TYR A 30 -11.12 -17.53 -6.13
C TYR A 30 -12.61 -17.76 -5.90
N ASP A 31 -12.93 -18.69 -5.00
CA ASP A 31 -14.31 -18.96 -4.58
C ASP A 31 -14.73 -17.96 -3.52
N ASN A 32 -13.87 -17.71 -2.54
CA ASN A 32 -14.13 -16.77 -1.46
C ASN A 32 -12.94 -15.84 -1.22
N TYR A 33 -13.24 -14.59 -0.97
CA TYR A 33 -12.29 -13.60 -0.49
C TYR A 33 -12.81 -13.03 0.83
N PHE A 34 -12.20 -13.47 1.93
CA PHE A 34 -12.50 -12.99 3.28
C PHE A 34 -11.63 -11.79 3.60
N ALA A 35 -12.24 -10.66 3.95
CA ALA A 35 -11.55 -9.42 4.28
C ALA A 35 -11.80 -9.02 5.74
N SER A 36 -10.76 -9.02 6.56
CA SER A 36 -10.79 -8.40 7.88
C SER A 36 -10.32 -6.96 7.79
N GLU A 37 -11.23 -6.03 8.02
CA GLU A 37 -11.03 -4.58 7.99
C GLU A 37 -12.08 -3.90 8.88
N ILE A 38 -11.69 -2.80 9.55
CA ILE A 38 -12.57 -2.02 10.43
C ILE A 38 -12.80 -0.58 9.95
N ASP A 39 -12.01 -0.10 9.00
CA ASP A 39 -12.22 1.23 8.41
C ASP A 39 -13.42 1.19 7.47
N LYS A 40 -14.50 1.85 7.88
CA LYS A 40 -15.76 1.88 7.11
C LYS A 40 -15.61 2.47 5.71
N TRP A 41 -14.67 3.39 5.50
CA TRP A 41 -14.47 4.02 4.21
C TRP A 41 -13.69 3.09 3.25
N ALA A 42 -12.70 2.37 3.78
CA ALA A 42 -12.01 1.33 3.04
C ALA A 42 -12.99 0.21 2.63
N MET A 43 -13.80 -0.28 3.59
CA MET A 43 -14.86 -1.26 3.31
C MET A 43 -15.89 -0.77 2.29
N GLN A 44 -16.25 0.53 2.29
CA GLN A 44 -17.15 1.13 1.31
C GLN A 44 -16.56 1.03 -0.11
N ILE A 45 -15.26 1.33 -0.26
CA ILE A 45 -14.57 1.24 -1.55
C ILE A 45 -14.43 -0.23 -1.99
N THR A 46 -14.10 -1.13 -1.08
CA THR A 46 -14.08 -2.57 -1.38
C THR A 46 -15.45 -3.06 -1.87
N LYS A 47 -16.53 -2.73 -1.17
CA LYS A 47 -17.90 -3.12 -1.59
C LYS A 47 -18.31 -2.55 -2.94
N LYS A 48 -17.88 -1.30 -3.24
CA LYS A 48 -18.13 -0.66 -4.55
C LYS A 48 -17.48 -1.45 -5.68
N ASN A 49 -16.23 -1.85 -5.52
CA ASN A 49 -15.42 -2.46 -6.58
C ASN A 49 -15.53 -4.00 -6.60
N TYR A 50 -15.76 -4.61 -5.43
CA TYR A 50 -15.83 -6.06 -5.21
C TYR A 50 -17.02 -6.41 -4.32
N PRO A 51 -18.27 -6.38 -4.84
CA PRO A 51 -19.48 -6.56 -4.03
C PRO A 51 -19.59 -7.94 -3.37
N ASN A 52 -18.87 -8.94 -3.90
CA ASN A 52 -18.87 -10.32 -3.38
C ASN A 52 -17.82 -10.56 -2.28
N THR A 53 -17.06 -9.53 -1.86
CA THR A 53 -16.12 -9.65 -0.74
C THR A 53 -16.83 -9.97 0.56
N ILE A 54 -16.39 -10.98 1.26
CA ILE A 54 -16.93 -11.41 2.55
C ILE A 54 -16.20 -10.63 3.66
N HIS A 55 -16.83 -9.57 4.17
CA HIS A 55 -16.28 -8.81 5.28
C HIS A 55 -16.50 -9.52 6.60
N ILE A 56 -15.40 -9.85 7.30
CA ILE A 56 -15.41 -10.61 8.56
C ILE A 56 -15.04 -9.76 9.80
N GLY A 57 -14.95 -8.42 9.64
CA GLY A 57 -14.80 -7.49 10.75
C GLY A 57 -13.39 -7.37 11.33
N ASP A 58 -13.31 -7.25 12.65
CA ASP A 58 -12.07 -7.07 13.38
C ASP A 58 -11.27 -8.38 13.43
N VAL A 59 -9.99 -8.30 13.11
CA VAL A 59 -9.07 -9.47 13.10
C VAL A 59 -9.02 -10.20 14.43
N ARG A 60 -9.28 -9.49 15.55
CA ARG A 60 -9.29 -10.07 16.90
C ARG A 60 -10.47 -11.01 17.15
N ASP A 61 -11.55 -10.84 16.41
CA ASP A 61 -12.77 -11.62 16.53
C ASP A 61 -12.82 -12.78 15.52
N VAL A 62 -11.89 -12.80 14.54
CA VAL A 62 -11.81 -13.86 13.54
C VAL A 62 -11.22 -15.13 14.14
N LYS A 63 -11.87 -16.27 13.88
CA LYS A 63 -11.39 -17.61 14.28
C LYS A 63 -11.15 -18.44 13.02
N GLY A 64 -10.02 -19.14 12.98
CA GLY A 64 -9.68 -20.01 11.85
C GLY A 64 -10.67 -21.15 11.65
N GLU A 65 -11.27 -21.66 12.73
CA GLU A 65 -12.26 -22.76 12.71
C GLU A 65 -13.58 -22.38 11.99
N ASP A 66 -13.90 -21.07 11.91
CA ASP A 66 -15.12 -20.57 11.25
C ASP A 66 -14.90 -20.36 9.73
N LEU A 67 -13.68 -20.57 9.24
CA LEU A 67 -13.31 -20.36 7.85
C LEU A 67 -13.13 -21.70 7.11
N PRO A 68 -13.42 -21.76 5.79
CA PRO A 68 -13.03 -22.91 5.00
C PRO A 68 -11.51 -23.04 4.94
N GLN A 69 -10.99 -24.12 4.33
CA GLN A 69 -9.57 -24.25 4.04
C GLN A 69 -9.11 -23.01 3.24
N ILE A 70 -8.17 -22.25 3.81
CA ILE A 70 -7.56 -21.08 3.18
C ILE A 70 -6.33 -21.52 2.39
N ASP A 71 -6.25 -21.09 1.14
CA ASP A 71 -5.10 -21.36 0.25
C ASP A 71 -4.05 -20.25 0.32
N LEU A 72 -4.51 -19.00 0.48
CA LEU A 72 -3.66 -17.82 0.53
C LEU A 72 -4.07 -16.88 1.68
N LEU A 73 -3.13 -16.61 2.59
CA LEU A 73 -3.26 -15.59 3.63
C LEU A 73 -2.39 -14.38 3.26
N ILE A 74 -2.98 -13.21 3.11
CA ILE A 74 -2.24 -11.95 2.88
C ILE A 74 -2.57 -10.93 3.95
N GLY A 75 -1.64 -10.02 4.23
CA GLY A 75 -1.89 -8.95 5.19
C GLY A 75 -0.79 -7.91 5.24
N GLY A 76 -1.14 -6.71 5.71
CA GLY A 76 -0.21 -5.62 6.01
C GLY A 76 -0.50 -5.08 7.40
N SER A 77 0.15 -5.65 8.43
CA SER A 77 -0.14 -5.26 9.80
C SER A 77 0.20 -3.78 10.06
N PRO A 78 -0.58 -3.06 10.90
CA PRO A 78 -0.34 -1.66 11.20
C PRO A 78 1.10 -1.38 11.65
N CYS A 79 1.76 -0.45 10.95
CA CYS A 79 3.17 -0.11 11.15
C CYS A 79 3.42 1.10 12.07
N GLN A 80 2.37 1.64 12.72
CA GLN A 80 2.46 2.92 13.46
C GLN A 80 3.50 2.92 14.58
N SER A 81 3.84 1.78 15.13
CA SER A 81 4.87 1.64 16.17
C SER A 81 6.24 1.23 15.63
N PHE A 82 6.33 0.78 14.38
CA PHE A 82 7.59 0.34 13.73
C PHE A 82 8.20 1.41 12.83
N SER A 83 7.40 2.33 12.27
CA SER A 83 7.90 3.30 11.30
C SER A 83 8.74 4.40 11.97
N ASN A 84 9.74 4.94 11.25
CA ASN A 84 10.52 6.10 11.69
C ASN A 84 9.66 7.36 11.90
N ALA A 85 8.45 7.41 11.33
CA ALA A 85 7.47 8.48 11.52
C ALA A 85 6.47 8.17 12.65
N GLY A 86 6.52 6.98 13.24
CA GLY A 86 5.67 6.52 14.33
C GLY A 86 6.23 6.83 15.72
N ASN A 87 5.64 6.21 16.74
CA ASN A 87 6.02 6.45 18.14
C ASN A 87 7.20 5.58 18.64
N GLY A 88 7.74 4.70 17.80
CA GLY A 88 8.90 3.87 18.11
C GLY A 88 8.69 2.81 19.21
N LYS A 89 7.44 2.50 19.58
CA LYS A 89 7.10 1.55 20.67
C LYS A 89 7.14 0.07 20.27
N GLY A 90 7.46 -0.24 18.99
CA GLY A 90 7.51 -1.62 18.53
C GLY A 90 6.20 -2.39 18.76
N PHE A 91 6.31 -3.59 19.33
CA PHE A 91 5.16 -4.47 19.60
C PHE A 91 4.31 -4.06 20.81
N GLU A 92 4.74 -3.11 21.64
CA GLU A 92 3.97 -2.64 22.80
C GLU A 92 2.81 -1.71 22.45
N GLY A 93 2.72 -1.25 21.18
CA GLY A 93 1.69 -0.34 20.71
C GLY A 93 0.64 -1.03 19.85
N LYS A 94 0.02 -0.24 18.95
CA LYS A 94 -0.93 -0.73 17.94
C LYS A 94 -0.34 -1.83 17.03
N SER A 95 0.97 -1.91 16.90
CA SER A 95 1.65 -2.96 16.15
C SER A 95 1.61 -4.33 16.82
N GLY A 96 1.18 -4.41 18.08
CA GLY A 96 0.89 -5.68 18.75
C GLY A 96 -0.19 -6.52 18.06
N ILE A 97 -1.03 -5.87 17.23
CA ILE A 97 -2.03 -6.56 16.41
C ILE A 97 -1.40 -7.45 15.30
N PHE A 98 -0.08 -7.35 15.06
CA PHE A 98 0.69 -8.30 14.27
C PHE A 98 0.52 -9.74 14.76
N TRP A 99 0.41 -9.94 16.07
CA TRP A 99 0.25 -11.27 16.65
C TRP A 99 -1.07 -11.95 16.26
N GLU A 100 -2.09 -11.17 15.89
CA GLU A 100 -3.33 -11.72 15.33
C GLU A 100 -3.10 -12.34 13.94
N TYR A 101 -2.22 -11.71 13.13
CA TYR A 101 -1.79 -12.32 11.86
C TYR A 101 -1.08 -13.65 12.11
N VAL A 102 -0.16 -13.71 13.09
CA VAL A 102 0.57 -14.94 13.44
C VAL A 102 -0.37 -16.02 13.98
N ARG A 103 -1.35 -15.62 14.81
CA ARG A 103 -2.38 -16.54 15.33
C ARG A 103 -3.17 -17.17 14.19
N LEU A 104 -3.74 -16.34 13.33
CA LEU A 104 -4.53 -16.81 12.19
C LEU A 104 -3.71 -17.61 11.18
N LEU A 105 -2.45 -17.24 10.93
CA LEU A 105 -1.55 -18.04 10.09
C LEU A 105 -1.42 -19.48 10.60
N LYS A 106 -1.31 -19.66 11.93
CA LYS A 106 -1.23 -20.97 12.56
C LYS A 106 -2.56 -21.73 12.54
N GLU A 107 -3.68 -21.01 12.76
CA GLU A 107 -5.02 -21.62 12.79
C GLU A 107 -5.46 -22.09 11.40
N VAL A 108 -5.28 -21.27 10.35
CA VAL A 108 -5.76 -21.62 8.99
C VAL A 108 -4.74 -22.41 8.17
N ASN A 109 -3.48 -22.42 8.56
CA ASN A 109 -2.37 -23.15 7.91
C ASN A 109 -2.45 -23.14 6.36
N PRO A 110 -2.37 -21.98 5.73
CA PRO A 110 -2.59 -21.83 4.29
C PRO A 110 -1.43 -22.41 3.48
N LYS A 111 -1.66 -22.79 2.20
CA LYS A 111 -0.57 -23.18 1.27
C LYS A 111 0.45 -22.06 1.10
N TYR A 112 -0.04 -20.82 0.96
CA TYR A 112 0.79 -19.64 0.81
C TYR A 112 0.39 -18.52 1.78
N PHE A 113 1.38 -17.76 2.23
CA PHE A 113 1.13 -16.53 2.97
C PHE A 113 2.04 -15.40 2.51
N MET A 114 1.62 -14.16 2.75
CA MET A 114 2.41 -12.95 2.56
C MET A 114 2.04 -11.91 3.61
N LEU A 115 3.04 -11.45 4.35
CA LEU A 115 2.95 -10.27 5.22
C LEU A 115 3.77 -9.12 4.64
N GLU A 116 3.17 -7.95 4.48
CA GLU A 116 3.87 -6.71 4.12
C GLU A 116 4.08 -5.85 5.35
N ASN A 117 5.24 -5.16 5.43
CA ASN A 117 5.42 -4.08 6.39
C ASN A 117 6.46 -3.05 5.90
N VAL A 118 6.52 -1.91 6.59
CA VAL A 118 7.47 -0.85 6.31
C VAL A 118 8.90 -1.26 6.68
N ARG A 119 9.87 -0.51 6.17
CA ARG A 119 11.25 -0.61 6.66
C ARG A 119 11.31 -0.20 8.13
N MET A 120 11.90 -1.07 8.96
CA MET A 120 11.99 -0.94 10.41
C MET A 120 13.38 -1.31 10.93
N LYS A 121 13.61 -1.16 12.23
CA LYS A 121 14.84 -1.59 12.89
C LYS A 121 15.03 -3.11 12.77
N LYS A 122 16.30 -3.55 12.70
CA LYS A 122 16.64 -4.97 12.54
C LYS A 122 16.05 -5.83 13.66
N GLU A 123 16.10 -5.38 14.92
CA GLU A 123 15.54 -6.09 16.06
C GLU A 123 14.05 -6.45 15.91
N TRP A 124 13.26 -5.56 15.26
CA TRP A 124 11.85 -5.82 15.00
C TRP A 124 11.64 -6.74 13.78
N GLN A 125 12.52 -6.63 12.77
CA GLN A 125 12.50 -7.57 11.65
C GLN A 125 12.78 -8.99 12.14
N ASP A 126 13.74 -9.16 13.06
CA ASP A 126 14.11 -10.46 13.61
C ASP A 126 12.95 -11.12 14.34
N VAL A 127 12.17 -10.35 15.13
CA VAL A 127 10.95 -10.86 15.79
C VAL A 127 9.92 -11.34 14.78
N ILE A 128 9.69 -10.58 13.69
CA ILE A 128 8.74 -11.00 12.64
C ILE A 128 9.25 -12.23 11.91
N THR A 129 10.55 -12.25 11.57
CA THR A 129 11.23 -13.37 10.89
C THR A 129 11.13 -14.65 11.73
N GLU A 130 11.42 -14.57 13.03
CA GLU A 130 11.29 -15.72 13.95
C GLU A 130 9.84 -16.22 14.04
N ALA A 131 8.87 -15.30 14.17
CA ALA A 131 7.45 -15.65 14.29
C ALA A 131 6.88 -16.32 13.03
N LEU A 132 7.35 -15.91 11.83
CA LEU A 132 6.87 -16.41 10.53
C LEU A 132 7.75 -17.51 9.94
N GLY A 133 8.98 -17.72 10.45
CA GLY A 133 9.90 -18.75 10.01
C GLY A 133 10.49 -18.52 8.60
N VAL A 134 10.41 -17.30 8.07
CA VAL A 134 10.94 -16.94 6.74
C VAL A 134 11.63 -15.57 6.77
N GLU A 135 12.70 -15.42 6.00
CA GLU A 135 13.38 -14.13 5.84
C GLU A 135 12.58 -13.17 4.95
N PRO A 136 12.62 -11.85 5.21
CA PRO A 136 11.93 -10.89 4.38
C PRO A 136 12.68 -10.59 3.08
N ILE A 137 11.92 -10.39 2.02
CA ILE A 137 12.39 -9.84 0.76
C ILE A 137 12.08 -8.34 0.77
N MET A 138 13.08 -7.50 0.57
CA MET A 138 12.85 -6.07 0.37
C MET A 138 12.62 -5.79 -1.11
N ILE A 139 11.45 -5.22 -1.44
CA ILE A 139 11.15 -4.73 -2.79
C ILE A 139 10.83 -3.24 -2.70
N ASN A 140 11.44 -2.46 -3.60
CA ASN A 140 11.11 -1.05 -3.76
C ASN A 140 10.09 -0.91 -4.90
N SER A 141 8.96 -0.29 -4.63
CA SER A 141 7.93 0.00 -5.64
C SER A 141 8.46 0.81 -6.83
N SER A 142 9.61 1.48 -6.69
CA SER A 142 10.27 2.21 -7.77
C SER A 142 10.59 1.36 -9.00
N LEU A 143 10.67 0.06 -8.85
CA LEU A 143 10.89 -0.86 -9.97
C LEU A 143 9.64 -1.01 -10.86
N VAL A 144 8.46 -0.95 -10.28
CA VAL A 144 7.18 -1.16 -10.99
C VAL A 144 6.27 0.05 -11.04
N SER A 145 6.66 1.15 -10.38
CA SER A 145 5.93 2.41 -10.27
C SER A 145 6.89 3.59 -10.30
N SER A 146 6.37 4.78 -10.44
CA SER A 146 7.16 6.02 -10.32
C SER A 146 7.36 6.49 -8.87
N GLN A 147 7.11 5.66 -7.87
CA GLN A 147 7.17 5.99 -6.44
C GLN A 147 8.33 5.29 -5.74
N ASN A 148 9.12 6.02 -4.94
CA ASN A 148 10.13 5.43 -4.06
C ASN A 148 9.46 4.95 -2.75
N ARG A 149 9.14 3.66 -2.68
CA ARG A 149 8.42 3.03 -1.57
C ARG A 149 9.02 1.65 -1.24
N PRO A 150 10.15 1.57 -0.51
CA PRO A 150 10.71 0.29 -0.08
C PRO A 150 9.84 -0.34 1.01
N ARG A 151 9.56 -1.66 0.87
CA ARG A 151 8.80 -2.48 1.80
C ARG A 151 9.45 -3.83 1.98
N PHE A 152 9.20 -4.43 3.14
CA PHE A 152 9.56 -5.81 3.43
C PHE A 152 8.34 -6.71 3.23
N TYR A 153 8.60 -7.89 2.68
CA TYR A 153 7.60 -8.93 2.41
C TYR A 153 8.12 -10.25 2.98
N TRP A 154 7.43 -10.79 3.99
CA TRP A 154 7.66 -12.12 4.51
C TRP A 154 6.68 -13.07 3.85
N THR A 155 7.16 -14.11 3.18
CA THR A 155 6.32 -15.04 2.45
C THR A 155 7.01 -16.38 2.26
N ASN A 156 6.23 -17.46 2.20
CA ASN A 156 6.70 -18.80 1.85
C ASN A 156 6.58 -19.12 0.34
N ILE A 157 6.15 -18.16 -0.49
CA ILE A 157 6.14 -18.31 -1.95
C ILE A 157 7.59 -18.40 -2.42
N PRO A 158 7.98 -19.48 -3.14
CA PRO A 158 9.37 -19.73 -3.46
C PRO A 158 9.85 -18.93 -4.68
N GLY A 159 11.15 -18.64 -4.73
CA GLY A 159 11.85 -18.18 -5.94
C GLY A 159 11.60 -16.74 -6.36
N ILE A 160 11.03 -15.90 -5.49
CA ILE A 160 10.74 -14.49 -5.81
C ILE A 160 12.04 -13.73 -6.03
N GLY A 161 12.23 -13.21 -7.24
CA GLY A 161 13.28 -12.25 -7.59
C GLY A 161 12.82 -10.80 -7.44
N GLN A 162 13.73 -9.84 -7.70
CA GLN A 162 13.35 -8.44 -7.86
C GLN A 162 12.55 -8.27 -9.16
N PRO A 163 11.47 -7.45 -9.18
CA PRO A 163 10.80 -7.13 -10.43
C PRO A 163 11.72 -6.33 -11.37
N GLU A 164 11.48 -6.46 -12.67
CA GLU A 164 12.16 -5.66 -13.68
C GLU A 164 11.84 -4.16 -13.49
N ASP A 165 12.85 -3.29 -13.63
CA ASP A 165 12.62 -1.83 -13.57
C ASP A 165 11.93 -1.34 -14.84
N LYS A 166 10.69 -0.88 -14.69
CA LYS A 166 9.88 -0.30 -15.77
C LYS A 166 10.34 1.10 -16.19
N GLY A 167 11.31 1.69 -15.52
CA GLY A 167 11.83 3.02 -15.83
C GLY A 167 10.86 4.18 -15.59
N LEU A 168 9.70 3.95 -14.96
CA LEU A 168 8.65 4.95 -14.77
C LEU A 168 9.12 6.12 -13.90
N VAL A 169 8.77 7.34 -14.27
CA VAL A 169 9.07 8.57 -13.53
C VAL A 169 7.78 9.32 -13.17
N THR A 170 7.87 10.35 -12.33
CA THR A 170 6.70 11.07 -11.81
C THR A 170 5.79 11.57 -12.92
N ARG A 171 6.34 12.09 -14.04
CA ARG A 171 5.53 12.61 -15.14
C ARG A 171 4.60 11.60 -15.78
N ASP A 172 4.96 10.30 -15.74
CA ASP A 172 4.19 9.23 -16.38
C ASP A 172 2.85 8.95 -15.70
N VAL A 173 2.68 9.42 -14.45
CA VAL A 173 1.44 9.23 -13.69
C VAL A 173 0.58 10.50 -13.60
N LEU A 174 1.09 11.64 -14.10
CA LEU A 174 0.37 12.90 -13.99
C LEU A 174 -0.86 12.94 -14.92
N GLU A 175 -1.89 13.59 -14.43
CA GLU A 175 -3.02 14.03 -15.24
C GLU A 175 -2.57 15.23 -16.11
N LYS A 176 -3.29 15.49 -17.20
CA LYS A 176 -3.05 16.70 -17.98
C LYS A 176 -3.41 17.91 -17.13
N ASP A 177 -2.58 18.96 -17.17
CA ASP A 177 -2.77 20.14 -16.30
C ASP A 177 -4.14 20.79 -16.48
N GLU A 178 -4.73 20.73 -17.69
CA GLU A 178 -6.06 21.24 -18.03
C GLU A 178 -7.20 20.47 -17.33
N ASP A 179 -6.97 19.21 -16.96
CA ASP A 179 -7.94 18.34 -16.30
C ASP A 179 -7.85 18.42 -14.77
N VAL A 180 -6.80 19.08 -14.23
CA VAL A 180 -6.58 19.16 -12.78
C VAL A 180 -7.34 20.33 -12.18
N ASP A 181 -8.22 20.05 -11.21
CA ASP A 181 -8.93 21.06 -10.42
C ASP A 181 -7.92 22.05 -9.80
N PRO A 182 -8.07 23.37 -10.00
CA PRO A 182 -7.22 24.40 -9.39
C PRO A 182 -7.11 24.31 -7.87
N ALA A 183 -8.05 23.66 -7.18
CA ALA A 183 -8.00 23.41 -5.73
C ALA A 183 -6.78 22.56 -5.28
N TYR A 184 -6.08 21.90 -6.22
CA TYR A 184 -4.83 21.21 -5.93
C TYR A 184 -3.59 22.12 -5.96
N GLN A 185 -3.71 23.33 -6.45
CA GLN A 185 -2.64 24.31 -6.45
C GLN A 185 -2.24 24.69 -5.02
N LEU A 186 -0.97 24.99 -4.81
CA LEU A 186 -0.49 25.46 -3.52
C LEU A 186 -1.01 26.88 -3.23
N THR A 187 -1.58 27.05 -2.05
CA THR A 187 -1.97 28.38 -1.57
C THR A 187 -0.74 29.24 -1.32
N THR A 188 -0.90 30.57 -1.29
CA THR A 188 0.15 31.52 -0.93
C THR A 188 0.82 31.15 0.40
N THR A 189 0.03 30.71 1.40
CA THR A 189 0.54 30.25 2.70
C THR A 189 1.41 29.00 2.56
N ALA A 190 0.99 28.04 1.72
CA ALA A 190 1.77 26.82 1.47
C ALA A 190 3.07 27.12 0.74
N LEU A 191 3.05 28.03 -0.25
CA LEU A 191 4.26 28.48 -0.96
C LEU A 191 5.23 29.15 0.03
N ALA A 192 4.75 30.10 0.85
CA ALA A 192 5.57 30.76 1.87
C ALA A 192 6.16 29.77 2.89
N TYR A 193 5.43 28.68 3.21
CA TYR A 193 5.97 27.60 4.04
C TYR A 193 7.10 26.86 3.32
N MET A 194 6.96 26.58 2.03
CA MET A 194 7.95 25.86 1.22
C MET A 194 9.22 26.70 1.00
N ASP A 195 9.12 28.02 0.97
CA ASP A 195 10.25 28.94 0.82
C ASP A 195 11.10 29.07 2.09
N ARG A 196 10.60 28.61 3.24
CA ARG A 196 11.36 28.63 4.50
C ARG A 196 12.48 27.59 4.47
N GLU A 197 13.57 27.93 5.14
CA GLU A 197 14.65 26.98 5.38
C GLU A 197 14.36 26.01 6.54
N ARG A 198 14.93 24.83 6.43
CA ARG A 198 15.01 23.84 7.50
C ARG A 198 16.44 23.26 7.50
N ASN A 199 17.14 23.42 8.62
CA ASN A 199 18.54 22.97 8.76
C ASN A 199 19.46 23.51 7.63
N GLY A 200 19.34 24.80 7.29
CA GLY A 200 20.15 25.44 6.24
C GLY A 200 19.85 25.02 4.81
N LYS A 201 18.73 24.31 4.59
CA LYS A 201 18.30 23.89 3.25
C LYS A 201 16.85 24.29 3.00
N SER A 202 16.55 24.72 1.79
CA SER A 202 15.17 24.99 1.36
C SER A 202 14.27 23.77 1.56
N ARG A 203 13.05 23.99 2.07
CA ARG A 203 12.04 22.92 2.22
C ARG A 203 11.69 22.24 0.89
N TRP A 204 11.80 22.96 -0.22
CA TRP A 204 11.65 22.40 -1.56
C TRP A 204 12.56 21.20 -1.80
N ASN A 205 13.77 21.19 -1.24
CA ASN A 205 14.71 20.06 -1.40
C ASN A 205 14.23 18.78 -0.73
N TYR A 206 13.35 18.88 0.26
CA TYR A 206 12.84 17.74 1.02
C TYR A 206 11.46 17.26 0.56
N HIS A 207 10.70 18.14 -0.13
CA HIS A 207 9.27 17.94 -0.32
C HIS A 207 8.82 17.94 -1.78
N LYS A 208 9.71 18.22 -2.74
CA LYS A 208 9.36 18.20 -4.16
C LYS A 208 9.40 16.79 -4.73
N ASN A 209 8.48 16.52 -5.66
CA ASN A 209 8.56 15.39 -6.56
C ASN A 209 9.30 15.83 -7.84
N PRO A 210 10.42 15.21 -8.19
CA PRO A 210 11.08 15.47 -9.46
C PRO A 210 10.23 14.91 -10.61
N LEU A 211 10.04 15.67 -11.69
CA LEU A 211 9.25 15.20 -12.84
C LEU A 211 9.90 14.03 -13.56
N ASP A 212 11.23 14.09 -13.70
CA ASP A 212 12.05 13.07 -14.39
C ASP A 212 12.70 12.08 -13.43
N GLY A 213 12.10 11.91 -12.25
CA GLY A 213 12.58 10.99 -11.21
C GLY A 213 11.43 10.34 -10.48
N LYS A 214 11.77 9.57 -9.44
CA LYS A 214 10.76 8.87 -8.63
C LYS A 214 10.10 9.83 -7.64
N ALA A 215 8.78 9.78 -7.56
CA ALA A 215 8.00 10.50 -6.57
C ALA A 215 8.31 10.00 -5.14
N ALA A 216 8.07 10.88 -4.17
CA ALA A 216 8.10 10.50 -2.75
C ALA A 216 6.99 9.48 -2.44
N CYS A 217 7.23 8.67 -1.40
CA CYS A 217 6.25 7.71 -0.92
C CYS A 217 4.93 8.39 -0.53
N VAL A 218 3.82 7.97 -1.11
CA VAL A 218 2.48 8.39 -0.67
C VAL A 218 2.23 7.85 0.73
N VAL A 219 1.86 8.74 1.66
CA VAL A 219 1.61 8.41 3.06
C VAL A 219 0.17 8.75 3.45
N ALA A 220 -0.37 8.05 4.44
CA ALA A 220 -1.74 8.25 4.94
C ALA A 220 -2.05 9.71 5.33
N GLY A 221 -1.04 10.42 5.84
CA GLY A 221 -1.15 11.84 6.22
C GLY A 221 -1.12 12.85 5.06
N TYR A 222 -0.99 12.41 3.80
CA TYR A 222 -0.76 13.29 2.65
C TYR A 222 -1.76 14.45 2.56
N ALA A 223 -3.04 14.21 2.84
CA ALA A 223 -4.08 15.23 2.82
C ALA A 223 -3.82 16.40 3.78
N LYS A 224 -3.16 16.14 4.93
CA LYS A 224 -2.90 17.11 6.02
C LYS A 224 -1.54 17.78 5.91
N MET A 225 -0.66 17.32 5.05
CA MET A 225 0.72 17.81 4.93
C MET A 225 0.80 18.89 3.85
N ALA A 226 0.62 20.15 4.27
CA ALA A 226 0.86 21.28 3.38
C ALA A 226 2.33 21.29 2.91
N GLY A 227 2.55 21.11 1.61
CA GLY A 227 3.88 21.17 1.02
C GLY A 227 4.69 19.86 1.01
N PHE A 228 4.09 18.70 1.36
CA PHE A 228 4.77 17.41 1.19
C PHE A 228 4.50 16.82 -0.20
N ALA A 229 5.54 16.28 -0.85
CA ALA A 229 5.45 15.62 -2.15
C ALA A 229 4.71 16.46 -3.22
N VAL A 230 5.11 17.74 -3.35
CA VAL A 230 4.52 18.69 -4.30
C VAL A 230 5.22 18.64 -5.65
N LEU A 231 4.51 18.97 -6.71
CA LEU A 231 5.08 19.22 -8.02
C LEU A 231 5.61 20.65 -8.08
N ASP A 232 6.92 20.77 -8.31
CA ASP A 232 7.62 22.05 -8.36
C ASP A 232 7.65 22.58 -9.79
N TYR A 233 6.78 23.52 -10.09
CA TYR A 233 6.66 24.16 -11.39
C TYR A 233 7.18 25.60 -11.42
N ARG A 234 7.94 26.07 -10.40
CA ARG A 234 8.41 27.47 -10.30
C ARG A 234 9.18 27.92 -11.52
N ASN A 235 9.91 27.03 -12.19
CA ASN A 235 10.71 27.35 -13.38
C ASN A 235 9.97 27.16 -14.71
N SER A 236 8.71 26.72 -14.67
CA SER A 236 7.93 26.39 -15.88
C SER A 236 6.77 27.36 -16.14
N GLY A 237 6.59 28.38 -15.29
CA GLY A 237 5.48 29.33 -15.39
C GLY A 237 4.11 28.73 -14.99
N LYS A 238 4.07 27.48 -14.55
CA LYS A 238 2.87 26.81 -14.06
C LYS A 238 2.75 26.91 -12.53
N PRO A 239 1.52 26.87 -11.97
CA PRO A 239 1.34 26.84 -10.52
C PRO A 239 1.84 25.53 -9.91
N CYS A 240 2.64 25.61 -8.85
CA CYS A 240 3.00 24.44 -8.06
C CYS A 240 1.77 23.82 -7.44
N ARG A 241 1.67 22.51 -7.42
CA ARG A 241 0.49 21.80 -6.96
C ARG A 241 0.80 20.49 -6.23
N ARG A 242 -0.19 19.98 -5.55
CA ARG A 242 -0.18 18.64 -4.96
C ARG A 242 -0.59 17.61 -6.02
N LEU A 243 -0.25 16.36 -5.78
CA LEU A 243 -0.80 15.25 -6.55
C LEU A 243 -2.29 15.10 -6.25
N THR A 244 -3.06 14.76 -7.29
CA THR A 244 -4.47 14.40 -7.13
C THR A 244 -4.62 13.00 -6.54
N PRO A 245 -5.79 12.60 -6.03
CA PRO A 245 -6.04 11.21 -5.64
C PRO A 245 -5.79 10.21 -6.78
N ARG A 246 -6.18 10.53 -8.02
CA ARG A 246 -5.96 9.69 -9.20
C ARG A 246 -4.47 9.50 -9.49
N GLU A 247 -3.68 10.55 -9.41
CA GLU A 247 -2.22 10.45 -9.56
C GLU A 247 -1.59 9.59 -8.43
N CYS A 248 -2.13 9.70 -7.21
CA CYS A 248 -1.71 8.83 -6.09
C CYS A 248 -2.15 7.36 -6.27
N GLU A 249 -3.33 7.11 -6.87
CA GLU A 249 -3.76 5.76 -7.28
C GLU A 249 -2.79 5.16 -8.30
N ARG A 250 -2.41 5.92 -9.31
CA ARG A 250 -1.41 5.52 -10.32
C ARG A 250 -0.04 5.22 -9.70
N LEU A 251 0.40 6.01 -8.69
CA LEU A 251 1.62 5.73 -7.92
C LEU A 251 1.54 4.41 -7.18
N GLN A 252 0.36 3.99 -6.73
CA GLN A 252 0.13 2.68 -6.11
C GLN A 252 -0.26 1.60 -7.13
N THR A 253 -0.20 1.92 -8.42
CA THR A 253 -0.63 1.03 -9.53
C THR A 253 -2.05 0.48 -9.36
N VAL A 254 -2.90 1.26 -8.70
CA VAL A 254 -4.33 1.06 -8.54
C VAL A 254 -5.05 1.66 -9.75
N PRO A 255 -6.15 1.10 -10.24
CA PRO A 255 -6.93 1.68 -11.33
C PRO A 255 -7.38 3.12 -11.03
N ASP A 256 -7.47 3.95 -12.07
CA ASP A 256 -7.96 5.33 -11.95
C ASP A 256 -9.37 5.34 -11.32
N ASP A 257 -9.60 6.30 -10.42
CA ASP A 257 -10.87 6.54 -9.71
C ASP A 257 -11.38 5.35 -8.87
N TYR A 258 -10.53 4.38 -8.62
CA TYR A 258 -10.86 3.23 -7.76
C TYR A 258 -11.39 3.66 -6.40
N THR A 259 -10.76 4.68 -5.79
CA THR A 259 -11.16 5.21 -4.46
C THR A 259 -12.23 6.29 -4.52
N GLU A 260 -12.85 6.54 -5.68
CA GLU A 260 -13.94 7.51 -5.82
C GLU A 260 -15.20 7.07 -5.05
N GLY A 261 -15.92 8.06 -4.47
CA GLY A 261 -17.14 7.84 -3.69
C GLY A 261 -16.97 8.14 -2.20
N VAL A 262 -15.76 8.54 -1.78
CA VAL A 262 -15.47 9.04 -0.43
C VAL A 262 -14.74 10.39 -0.50
N SER A 263 -14.58 11.07 0.65
CA SER A 263 -13.90 12.37 0.67
C SER A 263 -12.46 12.30 0.19
N LYS A 264 -11.91 13.40 -0.37
CA LYS A 264 -10.50 13.50 -0.77
C LYS A 264 -9.54 13.06 0.35
N THR A 265 -9.83 13.43 1.59
CA THR A 265 -9.01 13.04 2.76
C THR A 265 -8.99 11.51 2.95
N GLN A 266 -10.14 10.86 2.82
CA GLN A 266 -10.24 9.40 2.95
C GLN A 266 -9.56 8.68 1.78
N ARG A 267 -9.68 9.22 0.55
CA ARG A 267 -8.95 8.70 -0.61
C ARG A 267 -7.44 8.67 -0.34
N TYR A 268 -6.83 9.79 0.06
CA TYR A 268 -5.40 9.84 0.39
C TYR A 268 -5.01 8.94 1.55
N LEU A 269 -5.87 8.83 2.58
CA LEU A 269 -5.63 7.98 3.74
C LEU A 269 -5.48 6.52 3.32
N MET A 270 -6.46 5.99 2.59
CA MET A 270 -6.46 4.59 2.17
C MET A 270 -5.40 4.28 1.11
N ILE A 271 -5.13 5.21 0.16
CA ILE A 271 -4.07 5.05 -0.82
C ILE A 271 -2.70 5.02 -0.13
N GLY A 272 -2.46 5.90 0.85
CA GLY A 272 -1.21 5.94 1.60
C GLY A 272 -0.97 4.71 2.47
N ASN A 273 -2.03 4.12 3.02
CA ASN A 273 -1.99 2.85 3.75
C ASN A 273 -1.91 1.62 2.83
N GLY A 274 -2.43 1.74 1.61
CA GLY A 274 -2.50 0.65 0.65
C GLY A 274 -1.15 0.19 0.12
N TRP A 275 -1.17 -0.92 -0.60
CA TRP A 275 0.00 -1.50 -1.26
C TRP A 275 0.19 -0.94 -2.67
N THR A 276 1.42 -1.02 -3.18
CA THR A 276 1.66 -0.90 -4.61
C THR A 276 1.26 -2.22 -5.26
N VAL A 277 0.14 -2.22 -5.99
CA VAL A 277 -0.51 -3.43 -6.50
C VAL A 277 0.42 -4.26 -7.36
N ASP A 278 1.23 -3.63 -8.24
CA ASP A 278 2.14 -4.36 -9.12
C ASP A 278 3.27 -5.09 -8.37
N VAL A 279 3.64 -4.65 -7.17
CA VAL A 279 4.56 -5.44 -6.32
C VAL A 279 3.86 -6.70 -5.83
N ILE A 280 2.61 -6.58 -5.36
CA ILE A 280 1.84 -7.75 -4.90
C ILE A 280 1.58 -8.71 -6.06
N THR A 281 1.20 -8.18 -7.23
CA THR A 281 1.04 -8.96 -8.46
C THR A 281 2.33 -9.73 -8.80
N HIS A 282 3.48 -9.07 -8.71
CA HIS A 282 4.78 -9.72 -8.94
C HIS A 282 5.02 -10.86 -7.95
N ILE A 283 4.83 -10.63 -6.65
CA ILE A 283 5.02 -11.67 -5.63
C ILE A 283 4.09 -12.86 -5.86
N LEU A 284 2.79 -12.60 -6.05
CA LEU A 284 1.79 -13.65 -6.21
C LEU A 284 1.93 -14.41 -7.54
N SER A 285 2.59 -13.84 -8.56
CA SER A 285 2.83 -14.54 -9.84
C SER A 285 3.75 -15.77 -9.70
N TYR A 286 4.48 -15.89 -8.59
CA TYR A 286 5.33 -17.06 -8.30
C TYR A 286 4.57 -18.21 -7.63
N MET A 287 3.31 -18.02 -7.25
CA MET A 287 2.49 -19.12 -6.71
C MET A 287 2.29 -20.20 -7.76
N LYS A 288 2.46 -21.47 -7.34
CA LYS A 288 2.09 -22.62 -8.14
C LYS A 288 0.70 -23.06 -7.68
N LEU A 289 -0.29 -22.77 -8.49
CA LEU A 289 -1.68 -23.17 -8.28
C LEU A 289 -1.92 -24.43 -9.11
N ASP A 290 -2.23 -25.53 -8.44
CA ASP A 290 -2.51 -26.83 -9.06
C ASP A 290 -3.93 -26.85 -9.60
#